data_0b4b0a9fab9c4ecad3dd2a730d17dc4f
#
_entry.id   0b4b0a9fab9c4ecad3dd2a730d17dc4f
#
_cell.length_a   1.000
_cell.length_b   1.000
_cell.length_c   1.000
_cell.angle_alpha   90.00
_cell.angle_beta   90.00
_cell.angle_gamma   90.00
#
_symmetry.space_group_name_H-M   'P 1'
#
loop_
_entity.id
_entity.type
_entity.pdbx_description
1 polymer ?
#
loop_
_entity_poly.entity_id
_entity_poly.type
_entity_poly.pdbx_seq_one_letter_code
_entity_poly.pdbx_strand_id
1 'polypeptide(L)'
;MATIISGTGSIIPHIIKSNKDFVANTFYDELNERIKTPNEEVVEKFKGITGIMERRYADVHVNTSDLATAAAKLAIENAGIDPETIDQIIVAHNFGDVQAGTIQSDAIPAIASRVKHNLGIVNPSCVAYDLLFGCPGWIQGVIQADSFIKSGMAKKCLVIGAETLSRVVDVHDRDSMIFSDGAGACIVEGDENTDSGILAASVQSHCNDEAYFLYLGKSYHPEGAEETRYIKMKGRKVYEYAIKNVPIAMKECIEKAGVDIKDIKKFFLHQANEKMDEGFIKALYKLYGTREVPAHIMPMSIHELGNSSVATIPTLYDMVIHGKY
;
A
#
# COMPACT_ATOMS: atom_id res chain seq x y z
N MET A 1 17.09 9.36 -21.80
CA MET A 1 15.66 9.03 -21.64
C MET A 1 15.38 8.96 -20.13
N ALA A 2 14.57 9.84 -19.61
CA ALA A 2 14.09 9.77 -18.25
C ALA A 2 12.90 8.81 -18.14
N THR A 3 12.66 8.23 -16.98
CA THR A 3 11.45 7.45 -16.69
C THR A 3 10.52 8.29 -15.83
N ILE A 4 9.31 8.56 -16.29
CA ILE A 4 8.35 9.44 -15.64
C ILE A 4 7.07 8.69 -15.27
N ILE A 5 6.33 9.23 -14.31
CA ILE A 5 4.92 8.86 -14.07
C ILE A 5 4.08 9.88 -14.87
N SER A 6 3.40 9.40 -15.92
CA SER A 6 2.65 10.27 -16.85
C SER A 6 1.15 10.30 -16.55
N GLY A 7 0.63 9.36 -15.78
CA GLY A 7 -0.77 9.34 -15.37
C GLY A 7 -0.98 8.57 -14.08
N THR A 8 -2.00 8.95 -13.32
CA THR A 8 -2.37 8.33 -12.06
C THR A 8 -3.87 8.13 -11.96
N GLY A 9 -4.29 7.20 -11.10
CA GLY A 9 -5.69 6.99 -10.78
C GLY A 9 -5.84 6.19 -9.50
N SER A 10 -6.86 6.49 -8.71
CA SER A 10 -7.12 5.76 -7.48
C SER A 10 -8.61 5.49 -7.26
N ILE A 11 -8.89 4.40 -6.57
CA ILE A 11 -10.24 4.02 -6.15
C ILE A 11 -10.26 3.87 -4.64
N ILE A 12 -11.05 4.72 -4.03
CA ILE A 12 -11.34 4.71 -2.60
C ILE A 12 -12.74 4.10 -2.43
N PRO A 13 -12.88 2.92 -1.82
CA PRO A 13 -14.19 2.31 -1.59
C PRO A 13 -15.11 3.20 -0.77
N HIS A 14 -16.41 3.12 -1.03
CA HIS A 14 -17.39 4.05 -0.46
C HIS A 14 -17.92 3.66 0.91
N ILE A 15 -17.77 2.38 1.35
CA ILE A 15 -18.25 1.95 2.65
C ILE A 15 -17.30 2.43 3.74
N ILE A 16 -17.77 3.35 4.55
CA ILE A 16 -17.02 3.89 5.68
C ILE A 16 -17.20 2.96 6.89
N LYS A 17 -16.09 2.52 7.46
CA LYS A 17 -16.03 1.84 8.75
C LYS A 17 -15.35 2.74 9.77
N SER A 18 -16.13 3.33 10.64
CA SER A 18 -15.64 4.16 11.74
C SER A 18 -15.13 3.32 12.90
N ASN A 19 -14.38 3.94 13.80
CA ASN A 19 -13.93 3.27 15.01
C ASN A 19 -15.11 2.77 15.88
N LYS A 20 -16.25 3.44 15.83
CA LYS A 20 -17.47 3.04 16.57
C LYS A 20 -18.03 1.69 16.12
N ASP A 21 -17.82 1.31 14.86
CA ASP A 21 -18.29 0.04 14.32
C ASP A 21 -17.60 -1.18 14.94
N PHE A 22 -16.47 -0.97 15.63
CA PHE A 22 -15.70 -2.02 16.29
C PHE A 22 -15.98 -2.15 17.80
N VAL A 23 -16.74 -1.25 18.37
CA VAL A 23 -17.08 -1.29 19.82
C VAL A 23 -17.89 -2.53 20.18
N ALA A 24 -18.68 -3.07 19.24
CA ALA A 24 -19.45 -4.29 19.44
C ALA A 24 -18.63 -5.59 19.32
N ASN A 25 -17.38 -5.52 18.89
CA ASN A 25 -16.51 -6.70 18.73
C ASN A 25 -16.12 -7.26 20.10
N THR A 26 -15.69 -8.52 20.12
CA THR A 26 -15.04 -9.12 21.28
C THR A 26 -13.59 -9.37 20.94
N PHE A 27 -12.68 -8.65 21.57
CA PHE A 27 -11.25 -8.75 21.31
C PHE A 27 -10.56 -9.72 22.26
N TYR A 28 -9.61 -10.46 21.71
CA TYR A 28 -8.70 -11.36 22.41
C TYR A 28 -7.25 -10.98 22.11
N ASP A 29 -6.35 -11.37 22.97
CA ASP A 29 -4.91 -11.22 22.78
C ASP A 29 -4.29 -12.46 22.11
N GLU A 30 -2.98 -12.43 21.91
CA GLU A 30 -2.21 -13.51 21.29
C GLU A 30 -2.17 -14.80 22.13
N LEU A 31 -2.59 -14.75 23.40
CA LEU A 31 -2.73 -15.91 24.31
C LEU A 31 -4.16 -16.46 24.30
N ASN A 32 -5.03 -15.97 23.42
CA ASN A 32 -6.46 -16.29 23.37
C ASN A 32 -7.23 -15.86 24.65
N GLU A 33 -6.70 -14.92 25.41
CA GLU A 33 -7.38 -14.35 26.57
C GLU A 33 -8.20 -13.12 26.16
N ARG A 34 -9.46 -13.09 26.63
CA ARG A 34 -10.33 -11.95 26.35
C ARG A 34 -9.74 -10.66 26.91
N ILE A 35 -9.66 -9.62 26.11
CA ILE A 35 -9.25 -8.29 26.54
C ILE A 35 -10.33 -7.73 27.49
N LYS A 36 -9.95 -7.49 28.76
CA LYS A 36 -10.87 -7.02 29.81
C LYS A 36 -11.14 -5.52 29.78
N THR A 37 -10.29 -4.77 29.07
CA THR A 37 -10.48 -3.32 28.88
C THR A 37 -11.78 -3.08 28.08
N PRO A 38 -12.64 -2.12 28.48
CA PRO A 38 -13.81 -1.76 27.69
C PRO A 38 -13.46 -1.43 26.25
N ASN A 39 -14.29 -1.87 25.31
CA ASN A 39 -13.99 -1.71 23.89
C ASN A 39 -13.89 -0.24 23.44
N GLU A 40 -14.65 0.65 24.07
CA GLU A 40 -14.56 2.09 23.83
C GLU A 40 -13.15 2.61 24.17
N GLU A 41 -12.56 2.12 25.25
CA GLU A 41 -11.20 2.49 25.66
C GLU A 41 -10.15 1.84 24.72
N VAL A 42 -10.35 0.59 24.29
CA VAL A 42 -9.49 -0.09 23.29
C VAL A 42 -9.46 0.71 22.00
N VAL A 43 -10.62 1.10 21.50
CA VAL A 43 -10.79 1.85 20.26
C VAL A 43 -10.19 3.26 20.35
N GLU A 44 -10.36 3.95 21.49
CA GLU A 44 -9.77 5.27 21.68
C GLU A 44 -8.23 5.21 21.80
N LYS A 45 -7.69 4.21 22.49
CA LYS A 45 -6.23 3.95 22.52
C LYS A 45 -5.69 3.67 21.13
N PHE A 46 -6.40 2.85 20.34
CA PHE A 46 -6.05 2.54 18.97
C PHE A 46 -5.95 3.82 18.14
N LYS A 47 -6.98 4.67 18.17
CA LYS A 47 -6.99 5.97 17.51
C LYS A 47 -5.81 6.84 17.97
N GLY A 48 -5.57 6.92 19.28
CA GLY A 48 -4.48 7.70 19.87
C GLY A 48 -3.08 7.24 19.47
N ILE A 49 -2.92 6.00 19.02
CA ILE A 49 -1.65 5.42 18.53
C ILE A 49 -1.52 5.56 17.02
N THR A 50 -2.55 5.18 16.28
CA THR A 50 -2.50 5.04 14.83
C THR A 50 -2.90 6.29 14.07
N GLY A 51 -3.70 7.17 14.68
CA GLY A 51 -4.37 8.30 14.02
C GLY A 51 -5.64 7.89 13.27
N ILE A 52 -5.91 6.60 13.07
CA ILE A 52 -7.04 6.11 12.27
C ILE A 52 -8.37 6.39 12.97
N MET A 53 -9.25 7.13 12.32
CA MET A 53 -10.63 7.39 12.75
C MET A 53 -11.63 6.52 12.00
N GLU A 54 -11.37 6.30 10.72
CA GLU A 54 -12.18 5.47 9.83
C GLU A 54 -11.33 4.80 8.76
N ARG A 55 -11.90 3.83 8.07
CA ARG A 55 -11.30 3.11 6.95
C ARG A 55 -12.36 2.83 5.89
N ARG A 56 -11.93 2.39 4.73
CA ARG A 56 -12.78 2.17 3.56
C ARG A 56 -12.84 0.68 3.25
N TYR A 57 -14.04 0.14 3.12
CA TYR A 57 -14.28 -1.25 2.77
C TYR A 57 -14.96 -1.35 1.42
N ALA A 58 -14.54 -2.32 0.63
CA ALA A 58 -15.15 -2.64 -0.64
C ALA A 58 -16.56 -3.25 -0.44
N ASP A 59 -17.44 -3.00 -1.40
CA ASP A 59 -18.73 -3.68 -1.46
C ASP A 59 -18.52 -5.20 -1.58
N VAL A 60 -19.49 -5.98 -1.10
CA VAL A 60 -19.41 -7.46 -1.07
C VAL A 60 -19.20 -8.09 -2.44
N HIS A 61 -19.62 -7.42 -3.51
CA HIS A 61 -19.47 -7.88 -4.90
C HIS A 61 -18.23 -7.36 -5.61
N VAL A 62 -17.43 -6.50 -4.96
CA VAL A 62 -16.23 -5.87 -5.54
C VAL A 62 -14.99 -6.55 -4.99
N ASN A 63 -14.16 -7.12 -5.85
CA ASN A 63 -12.91 -7.78 -5.51
C ASN A 63 -11.69 -6.87 -5.75
N THR A 64 -10.51 -7.35 -5.37
CA THR A 64 -9.24 -6.67 -5.59
C THR A 64 -9.01 -6.37 -7.07
N SER A 65 -9.30 -7.33 -7.97
CA SER A 65 -9.19 -7.15 -9.42
C SER A 65 -10.13 -6.10 -9.99
N ASP A 66 -11.32 -5.92 -9.40
CA ASP A 66 -12.27 -4.89 -9.81
C ASP A 66 -11.75 -3.49 -9.43
N LEU A 67 -11.27 -3.32 -8.19
CA LEU A 67 -10.66 -2.07 -7.73
C LEU A 67 -9.41 -1.73 -8.56
N ALA A 68 -8.54 -2.73 -8.80
CA ALA A 68 -7.35 -2.59 -9.64
C ALA A 68 -7.70 -2.15 -11.05
N THR A 69 -8.72 -2.77 -11.68
CA THR A 69 -9.18 -2.41 -13.02
C THR A 69 -9.72 -0.99 -13.08
N ALA A 70 -10.49 -0.59 -12.07
CA ALA A 70 -11.06 0.76 -12.02
C ALA A 70 -9.97 1.84 -11.86
N ALA A 71 -8.97 1.61 -10.96
CA ALA A 71 -7.83 2.51 -10.80
C ALA A 71 -6.98 2.58 -12.09
N ALA A 72 -6.77 1.44 -12.76
CA ALA A 72 -6.06 1.36 -14.03
C ALA A 72 -6.72 2.21 -15.13
N LYS A 73 -8.05 2.15 -15.26
CA LYS A 73 -8.80 2.96 -16.24
C LYS A 73 -8.56 4.45 -16.02
N LEU A 74 -8.63 4.90 -14.76
CA LEU A 74 -8.37 6.31 -14.43
C LEU A 74 -6.92 6.72 -14.74
N ALA A 75 -5.94 5.87 -14.45
CA ALA A 75 -4.54 6.15 -14.76
C ALA A 75 -4.28 6.23 -16.25
N ILE A 76 -4.87 5.34 -17.06
CA ILE A 76 -4.77 5.32 -18.52
C ILE A 76 -5.44 6.58 -19.12
N GLU A 77 -6.63 6.93 -18.64
CA GLU A 77 -7.36 8.14 -19.05
C GLU A 77 -6.57 9.40 -18.69
N ASN A 78 -6.02 9.48 -17.47
CA ASN A 78 -5.22 10.62 -17.03
C ASN A 78 -3.92 10.77 -17.84
N ALA A 79 -3.28 9.66 -18.21
CA ALA A 79 -2.11 9.67 -19.11
C ALA A 79 -2.46 10.00 -20.57
N GLY A 80 -3.72 9.87 -20.95
CA GLY A 80 -4.18 10.11 -22.34
C GLY A 80 -3.61 9.12 -23.36
N ILE A 81 -3.34 7.87 -22.94
CA ILE A 81 -2.71 6.85 -23.80
C ILE A 81 -3.72 5.82 -24.32
N ASP A 82 -3.38 5.20 -25.47
CA ASP A 82 -4.07 4.00 -25.93
C ASP A 82 -3.60 2.80 -25.05
N PRO A 83 -4.52 2.07 -24.39
CA PRO A 83 -4.17 0.91 -23.57
C PRO A 83 -3.44 -0.20 -24.35
N GLU A 84 -3.64 -0.30 -25.65
CA GLU A 84 -2.91 -1.25 -26.52
C GLU A 84 -1.41 -0.94 -26.65
N THR A 85 -0.96 0.25 -26.21
CA THR A 85 0.47 0.64 -26.19
C THR A 85 1.19 0.25 -24.89
N ILE A 86 0.50 -0.35 -23.93
CA ILE A 86 1.09 -0.81 -22.66
C ILE A 86 1.86 -2.11 -22.93
N ASP A 87 3.12 -2.15 -22.49
CA ASP A 87 3.99 -3.33 -22.61
C ASP A 87 3.92 -4.24 -21.39
N GLN A 88 3.73 -3.67 -20.20
CA GLN A 88 3.71 -4.43 -18.94
C GLN A 88 2.55 -3.97 -18.06
N ILE A 89 1.85 -4.92 -17.44
CA ILE A 89 0.89 -4.68 -16.35
C ILE A 89 1.41 -5.39 -15.11
N ILE A 90 1.74 -4.63 -14.08
CA ILE A 90 2.29 -5.12 -12.81
C ILE A 90 1.29 -4.81 -11.72
N VAL A 91 0.71 -5.82 -11.09
CA VAL A 91 -0.24 -5.64 -9.99
C VAL A 91 0.38 -6.15 -8.69
N ALA A 92 0.66 -5.24 -7.78
CA ALA A 92 1.11 -5.56 -6.43
C ALA A 92 -0.11 -5.80 -5.51
N HIS A 93 -0.08 -6.90 -4.76
CA HIS A 93 -1.10 -7.28 -3.78
C HIS A 93 -0.56 -8.30 -2.79
N ASN A 94 -1.30 -8.57 -1.70
CA ASN A 94 -0.95 -9.60 -0.72
C ASN A 94 -1.73 -10.92 -0.93
N PHE A 95 -3.01 -10.85 -1.34
CA PHE A 95 -3.91 -12.01 -1.27
C PHE A 95 -4.63 -12.33 -2.58
N GLY A 96 -4.53 -11.49 -3.61
CA GLY A 96 -5.36 -11.64 -4.80
C GLY A 96 -6.81 -11.27 -4.55
N ASP A 97 -7.75 -11.89 -5.29
CA ASP A 97 -9.16 -11.76 -5.00
C ASP A 97 -9.54 -12.64 -3.80
N VAL A 98 -10.36 -12.09 -2.93
CA VAL A 98 -10.98 -12.82 -1.82
C VAL A 98 -12.45 -12.51 -1.82
N GLN A 99 -13.28 -13.52 -2.10
CA GLN A 99 -14.73 -13.35 -2.13
C GLN A 99 -15.25 -13.00 -0.73
N ALA A 100 -16.15 -12.02 -0.65
CA ALA A 100 -16.76 -11.63 0.62
C ALA A 100 -17.42 -12.83 1.33
N GLY A 101 -17.21 -12.94 2.63
CA GLY A 101 -17.67 -14.06 3.44
C GLY A 101 -16.77 -15.30 3.37
N THR A 102 -15.71 -15.26 2.60
CA THR A 102 -14.65 -16.27 2.62
C THR A 102 -13.32 -15.62 3.05
N ILE A 103 -12.28 -16.45 3.19
CA ILE A 103 -10.90 -15.99 3.44
C ILE A 103 -9.94 -16.62 2.42
N GLN A 104 -10.47 -17.40 1.51
CA GLN A 104 -9.68 -18.09 0.51
C GLN A 104 -9.20 -17.11 -0.56
N SER A 105 -7.89 -17.07 -0.75
CA SER A 105 -7.25 -16.34 -1.84
C SER A 105 -7.54 -16.99 -3.19
N ASP A 106 -7.91 -16.18 -4.18
CA ASP A 106 -8.09 -16.57 -5.57
C ASP A 106 -7.13 -15.75 -6.45
N ALA A 107 -6.00 -16.35 -6.78
CA ALA A 107 -4.93 -15.76 -7.59
C ALA A 107 -4.79 -16.42 -8.97
N ILE A 108 -5.75 -17.23 -9.42
CA ILE A 108 -5.73 -17.91 -10.72
C ILE A 108 -7.03 -17.63 -11.49
N PRO A 109 -6.94 -16.93 -12.64
CA PRO A 109 -5.75 -16.30 -13.22
C PRO A 109 -5.21 -15.15 -12.36
N ALA A 110 -3.94 -14.77 -12.59
CA ALA A 110 -3.29 -13.65 -11.93
C ALA A 110 -4.17 -12.38 -11.96
N ILE A 111 -4.12 -11.56 -10.94
CA ILE A 111 -4.91 -10.31 -10.87
C ILE A 111 -4.57 -9.40 -12.05
N ALA A 112 -3.30 -9.29 -12.42
CA ALA A 112 -2.87 -8.52 -13.60
C ALA A 112 -3.50 -9.05 -14.91
N SER A 113 -3.69 -10.37 -15.04
CA SER A 113 -4.36 -10.97 -16.20
C SER A 113 -5.85 -10.64 -16.23
N ARG A 114 -6.51 -10.61 -15.05
CA ARG A 114 -7.91 -10.16 -14.92
C ARG A 114 -8.03 -8.69 -15.30
N VAL A 115 -7.11 -7.84 -14.84
CA VAL A 115 -7.07 -6.42 -15.20
C VAL A 115 -6.89 -6.24 -16.70
N LYS A 116 -5.92 -6.94 -17.32
CA LYS A 116 -5.73 -6.91 -18.79
C LYS A 116 -6.99 -7.29 -19.53
N HIS A 117 -7.66 -8.38 -19.14
CA HIS A 117 -8.92 -8.83 -19.72
C HIS A 117 -10.01 -7.76 -19.59
N ASN A 118 -10.20 -7.22 -18.39
CA ASN A 118 -11.25 -6.23 -18.08
C ASN A 118 -11.00 -4.88 -18.77
N LEU A 119 -9.75 -4.54 -19.09
CA LEU A 119 -9.38 -3.38 -19.90
C LEU A 119 -9.59 -3.62 -21.39
N GLY A 120 -9.82 -4.87 -21.83
CA GLY A 120 -10.01 -5.25 -23.22
C GLY A 120 -8.71 -5.21 -24.05
N ILE A 121 -7.54 -5.23 -23.42
CA ILE A 121 -6.24 -5.19 -24.11
C ILE A 121 -6.00 -6.53 -24.81
N VAL A 122 -5.96 -6.50 -26.13
CA VAL A 122 -5.76 -7.69 -26.98
C VAL A 122 -4.30 -7.88 -27.42
N ASN A 123 -3.45 -6.86 -27.26
CA ASN A 123 -2.03 -6.94 -27.58
C ASN A 123 -1.35 -8.10 -26.85
N PRO A 124 -0.87 -9.15 -27.54
CA PRO A 124 -0.20 -10.29 -26.90
C PRO A 124 1.16 -9.92 -26.30
N SER A 125 1.78 -8.84 -26.77
CA SER A 125 3.05 -8.34 -26.24
C SER A 125 2.91 -7.59 -24.92
N CYS A 126 1.70 -7.22 -24.52
CA CYS A 126 1.42 -6.68 -23.20
C CYS A 126 1.45 -7.81 -22.16
N VAL A 127 2.53 -7.94 -21.39
CA VAL A 127 2.72 -8.98 -20.40
C VAL A 127 2.11 -8.54 -19.06
N ALA A 128 1.25 -9.39 -18.50
CA ALA A 128 0.54 -9.12 -17.24
C ALA A 128 0.94 -10.13 -16.16
N TYR A 129 1.43 -9.65 -15.03
CA TYR A 129 1.84 -10.50 -13.90
C TYR A 129 1.66 -9.82 -12.55
N ASP A 130 1.52 -10.63 -11.52
CA ASP A 130 1.37 -10.18 -10.15
C ASP A 130 2.70 -10.08 -9.43
N LEU A 131 2.79 -9.10 -8.53
CA LEU A 131 3.88 -8.90 -7.61
C LEU A 131 3.39 -9.16 -6.18
N LEU A 132 3.58 -10.37 -5.70
CA LEU A 132 3.30 -10.73 -4.31
C LEU A 132 4.39 -10.14 -3.42
N PHE A 133 4.08 -8.99 -2.82
CA PHE A 133 5.08 -8.22 -2.10
C PHE A 133 4.44 -7.46 -0.96
N GLY A 134 4.55 -7.28 0.11
CA GLY A 134 3.85 -6.52 1.17
C GLY A 134 3.62 -5.04 0.83
N CYS A 135 3.43 -4.23 1.82
CA CYS A 135 3.07 -2.80 1.69
C CYS A 135 3.92 -1.99 0.69
N PRO A 136 5.24 -2.22 0.51
CA PRO A 136 6.03 -1.49 -0.49
C PRO A 136 5.91 -2.03 -1.92
N GLY A 137 4.99 -2.97 -2.19
CA GLY A 137 4.87 -3.66 -3.47
C GLY A 137 4.64 -2.73 -4.67
N TRP A 138 3.83 -1.67 -4.51
CA TRP A 138 3.67 -0.70 -5.61
C TRP A 138 4.99 0.00 -5.95
N ILE A 139 5.78 0.43 -4.95
CA ILE A 139 7.10 1.04 -5.19
C ILE A 139 8.01 0.05 -5.90
N GLN A 140 8.01 -1.23 -5.48
CA GLN A 140 8.80 -2.27 -6.16
C GLN A 140 8.36 -2.47 -7.61
N GLY A 141 7.06 -2.37 -7.89
CA GLY A 141 6.52 -2.39 -9.25
C GLY A 141 7.00 -1.20 -10.08
N VAL A 142 7.04 0.00 -9.51
CA VAL A 142 7.59 1.20 -10.17
C VAL A 142 9.09 1.05 -10.45
N ILE A 143 9.86 0.47 -9.53
CA ILE A 143 11.30 0.18 -9.73
C ILE A 143 11.51 -0.84 -10.86
N GLN A 144 10.66 -1.87 -10.96
CA GLN A 144 10.72 -2.82 -12.06
C GLN A 144 10.37 -2.15 -13.39
N ALA A 145 9.32 -1.31 -13.41
CA ALA A 145 8.93 -0.55 -14.60
C ALA A 145 10.07 0.36 -15.10
N ASP A 146 10.71 1.10 -14.17
CA ASP A 146 11.89 1.93 -14.48
C ASP A 146 13.03 1.08 -15.08
N SER A 147 13.28 -0.09 -14.51
CA SER A 147 14.32 -1.01 -15.01
C SER A 147 13.98 -1.55 -16.41
N PHE A 148 12.74 -1.93 -16.68
CA PHE A 148 12.31 -2.38 -18.00
C PHE A 148 12.41 -1.27 -19.06
N ILE A 149 12.05 -0.05 -18.71
CA ILE A 149 12.13 1.09 -19.60
C ILE A 149 13.59 1.45 -19.90
N LYS A 150 14.44 1.55 -18.87
CA LYS A 150 15.86 1.85 -19.04
C LYS A 150 16.63 0.77 -19.81
N SER A 151 16.22 -0.49 -19.71
CA SER A 151 16.80 -1.60 -20.47
C SER A 151 16.27 -1.73 -21.90
N GLY A 152 15.23 -0.97 -22.28
CA GLY A 152 14.58 -1.06 -23.59
C GLY A 152 13.62 -2.24 -23.75
N MET A 153 13.32 -2.98 -22.66
CA MET A 153 12.36 -4.10 -22.68
C MET A 153 10.91 -3.63 -22.70
N ALA A 154 10.61 -2.42 -22.23
CA ALA A 154 9.30 -1.80 -22.28
C ALA A 154 9.43 -0.31 -22.58
N LYS A 155 8.37 0.29 -23.08
CA LYS A 155 8.21 1.74 -23.24
C LYS A 155 7.21 2.30 -22.24
N LYS A 156 6.16 1.53 -21.96
CA LYS A 156 5.07 1.89 -21.05
C LYS A 156 4.71 0.73 -20.14
N CYS A 157 4.61 1.02 -18.86
CA CYS A 157 4.18 0.06 -17.84
C CYS A 157 3.00 0.64 -17.04
N LEU A 158 2.00 -0.18 -16.81
CA LEU A 158 0.91 0.10 -15.89
C LEU A 158 1.25 -0.58 -14.56
N VAL A 159 1.42 0.19 -13.48
CA VAL A 159 1.75 -0.33 -12.15
C VAL A 159 0.60 -0.03 -11.20
N ILE A 160 0.09 -1.07 -10.56
CA ILE A 160 -1.09 -1.02 -9.69
C ILE A 160 -0.76 -1.59 -8.33
N GLY A 161 -1.26 -0.96 -7.26
CA GLY A 161 -1.35 -1.53 -5.92
C GLY A 161 -2.82 -1.64 -5.53
N ALA A 162 -3.30 -2.83 -5.18
CA ALA A 162 -4.71 -3.05 -4.88
C ALA A 162 -4.91 -4.09 -3.77
N GLU A 163 -5.89 -3.85 -2.89
CA GLU A 163 -6.20 -4.72 -1.75
C GLU A 163 -7.67 -4.72 -1.37
N THR A 164 -8.14 -5.87 -0.88
CA THR A 164 -9.37 -6.03 -0.10
C THR A 164 -9.06 -6.69 1.24
N LEU A 165 -8.23 -6.02 2.06
CA LEU A 165 -7.73 -6.56 3.33
C LEU A 165 -8.81 -6.76 4.37
N SER A 166 -9.94 -6.05 4.27
CA SER A 166 -11.10 -6.23 5.14
C SER A 166 -11.62 -7.68 5.19
N ARG A 167 -11.26 -8.50 4.20
CA ARG A 167 -11.72 -9.89 4.06
C ARG A 167 -10.81 -10.92 4.70
N VAL A 168 -9.59 -10.54 5.01
CA VAL A 168 -8.55 -11.44 5.54
C VAL A 168 -8.15 -11.13 6.98
N VAL A 169 -8.89 -10.22 7.63
CA VAL A 169 -8.67 -9.82 9.01
C VAL A 169 -9.45 -10.70 10.00
N ASP A 170 -8.88 -10.91 11.17
CA ASP A 170 -9.55 -11.52 12.30
C ASP A 170 -10.33 -10.44 13.09
N VAL A 171 -11.65 -10.52 13.08
CA VAL A 171 -12.50 -9.55 13.81
C VAL A 171 -12.30 -9.58 15.32
N HIS A 172 -11.66 -10.62 15.83
CA HIS A 172 -11.32 -10.81 17.24
C HIS A 172 -9.95 -10.25 17.61
N ASP A 173 -9.18 -9.82 16.63
CA ASP A 173 -7.90 -9.15 16.81
C ASP A 173 -8.12 -7.64 16.70
N ARG A 174 -7.75 -6.88 17.74
CA ARG A 174 -7.87 -5.42 17.71
C ARG A 174 -7.03 -4.77 16.60
N ASP A 175 -5.94 -5.41 16.18
CA ASP A 175 -5.09 -4.89 15.10
C ASP A 175 -5.79 -4.99 13.73
N SER A 176 -6.90 -5.74 13.62
CA SER A 176 -7.77 -5.75 12.44
C SER A 176 -8.30 -4.36 12.07
N MET A 177 -8.45 -3.47 13.06
CA MET A 177 -8.90 -2.10 12.88
C MET A 177 -7.96 -1.24 12.02
N ILE A 178 -6.70 -1.68 11.80
CA ILE A 178 -5.73 -0.96 10.98
C ILE A 178 -6.12 -1.00 9.52
N PHE A 179 -6.61 -2.15 9.03
CA PHE A 179 -6.68 -2.50 7.62
C PHE A 179 -7.88 -1.91 6.89
N SER A 180 -7.65 -1.53 5.64
CA SER A 180 -8.58 -0.92 4.72
C SER A 180 -8.46 -1.54 3.33
N ASP A 181 -9.41 -1.27 2.45
CA ASP A 181 -9.42 -1.66 1.06
C ASP A 181 -9.14 -0.45 0.16
N GLY A 182 -8.66 -0.70 -1.05
CA GLY A 182 -8.41 0.35 -2.03
C GLY A 182 -7.55 -0.09 -3.18
N ALA A 183 -7.41 0.78 -4.17
CA ALA A 183 -6.47 0.62 -5.28
C ALA A 183 -5.94 1.96 -5.74
N GLY A 184 -4.66 1.97 -6.15
CA GLY A 184 -4.03 3.08 -6.84
C GLY A 184 -3.15 2.57 -7.96
N ALA A 185 -3.09 3.32 -9.06
CA ALA A 185 -2.38 2.95 -10.27
C ALA A 185 -1.60 4.12 -10.85
N CYS A 186 -0.55 3.82 -11.59
CA CYS A 186 0.14 4.82 -12.42
C CYS A 186 0.60 4.22 -13.75
N ILE A 187 0.73 5.10 -14.74
CA ILE A 187 1.46 4.84 -15.98
C ILE A 187 2.89 5.33 -15.79
N VAL A 188 3.84 4.44 -16.03
CA VAL A 188 5.28 4.72 -16.04
C VAL A 188 5.78 4.59 -17.44
N GLU A 189 6.41 5.64 -17.99
CA GLU A 189 6.91 5.63 -19.38
C GLU A 189 8.23 6.37 -19.54
N GLY A 190 8.94 6.07 -20.64
CA GLY A 190 10.16 6.74 -21.00
C GLY A 190 9.87 8.06 -21.72
N ASP A 191 10.53 9.15 -21.34
CA ASP A 191 10.49 10.43 -22.01
C ASP A 191 11.90 10.89 -22.37
N GLU A 192 12.14 11.16 -23.66
CA GLU A 192 13.41 11.65 -24.19
C GLU A 192 13.54 13.18 -24.11
N ASN A 193 12.43 13.87 -23.84
CA ASN A 193 12.36 15.33 -23.87
C ASN A 193 12.57 15.98 -22.49
N THR A 194 12.82 15.19 -21.44
CA THR A 194 13.01 15.67 -20.08
C THR A 194 14.15 14.93 -19.36
N ASP A 195 14.81 15.65 -18.48
CA ASP A 195 15.76 15.08 -17.52
C ASP A 195 15.09 14.83 -16.15
N SER A 196 13.81 15.21 -15.99
CA SER A 196 13.03 15.00 -14.78
C SER A 196 12.37 13.62 -14.80
N GLY A 197 12.41 12.90 -13.68
CA GLY A 197 11.80 11.58 -13.59
C GLY A 197 12.30 10.79 -12.38
N ILE A 198 12.29 9.47 -12.47
CA ILE A 198 12.81 8.59 -11.42
C ILE A 198 14.34 8.67 -11.40
N LEU A 199 14.87 9.31 -10.36
CA LEU A 199 16.30 9.59 -10.23
C LEU A 199 17.08 8.40 -9.65
N ALA A 200 16.55 7.76 -8.62
CA ALA A 200 17.21 6.65 -7.94
C ALA A 200 16.18 5.75 -7.22
N ALA A 201 16.64 4.56 -6.88
CA ALA A 201 15.94 3.65 -5.99
C ALA A 201 16.89 3.04 -4.94
N SER A 202 16.38 2.77 -3.75
CA SER A 202 17.04 1.98 -2.73
C SER A 202 16.07 0.93 -2.22
N VAL A 203 16.54 -0.31 -2.18
CA VAL A 203 15.75 -1.46 -1.73
C VAL A 203 16.53 -2.28 -0.73
N GLN A 204 15.85 -2.73 0.33
CA GLN A 204 16.42 -3.59 1.36
C GLN A 204 15.41 -4.68 1.72
N SER A 205 15.91 -5.88 1.99
CA SER A 205 15.09 -7.01 2.42
C SER A 205 15.78 -7.72 3.60
N HIS A 206 15.14 -7.67 4.75
CA HIS A 206 15.61 -8.31 5.97
C HIS A 206 14.69 -9.47 6.30
N CYS A 207 15.20 -10.69 6.16
CA CYS A 207 14.41 -11.93 6.25
C CYS A 207 14.96 -12.94 7.27
N ASN A 208 15.80 -12.51 8.20
CA ASN A 208 16.29 -13.38 9.26
C ASN A 208 15.22 -13.52 10.35
N ASP A 209 15.30 -12.74 11.41
CA ASP A 209 14.34 -12.76 12.51
C ASP A 209 13.02 -12.06 12.15
N GLU A 210 13.06 -11.20 11.12
CA GLU A 210 11.95 -10.33 10.69
C GLU A 210 10.93 -11.03 9.79
N ALA A 211 11.30 -12.15 9.15
CA ALA A 211 10.48 -12.82 8.14
C ALA A 211 9.03 -13.09 8.55
N TYR A 212 8.80 -13.32 9.85
CA TYR A 212 7.48 -13.62 10.42
C TYR A 212 6.96 -12.52 11.36
N PHE A 213 7.28 -11.26 11.08
CA PHE A 213 6.65 -10.14 11.80
C PHE A 213 5.23 -9.87 11.33
N LEU A 214 4.95 -10.16 10.04
CA LEU A 214 3.61 -10.31 9.47
C LEU A 214 3.47 -11.75 8.98
N TYR A 215 2.34 -12.39 9.27
CA TYR A 215 2.13 -13.81 8.95
C TYR A 215 0.64 -14.15 8.89
N LEU A 216 0.31 -15.33 8.40
CA LEU A 216 -1.04 -15.89 8.50
C LEU A 216 -1.15 -16.77 9.74
N GLY A 217 -1.98 -16.35 10.68
CA GLY A 217 -2.21 -17.04 11.96
C GLY A 217 -3.67 -17.38 12.21
N LYS A 218 -3.93 -18.22 13.21
CA LYS A 218 -5.29 -18.56 13.66
C LYS A 218 -6.01 -17.33 14.22
N SER A 219 -7.33 -17.41 14.31
CA SER A 219 -8.10 -16.43 15.09
C SER A 219 -7.62 -16.42 16.56
N TYR A 220 -7.67 -15.25 17.18
CA TYR A 220 -7.46 -15.15 18.62
C TYR A 220 -8.68 -15.57 19.44
N HIS A 221 -9.84 -15.79 18.80
CA HIS A 221 -10.99 -16.38 19.47
C HIS A 221 -10.70 -17.83 19.88
N PRO A 222 -10.89 -18.24 21.16
CA PRO A 222 -10.57 -19.60 21.63
C PRO A 222 -11.25 -20.72 20.86
N GLU A 223 -12.48 -20.46 20.40
CA GLU A 223 -13.29 -21.41 19.61
C GLU A 223 -13.23 -21.08 18.10
N GLY A 224 -12.25 -20.31 17.65
CA GLY A 224 -12.08 -19.97 16.23
C GLY A 224 -11.81 -21.21 15.39
N ALA A 225 -12.24 -21.16 14.10
CA ALA A 225 -12.02 -22.29 13.19
C ALA A 225 -10.53 -22.65 13.08
N GLU A 226 -10.19 -23.89 13.39
CA GLU A 226 -8.81 -24.40 13.44
C GLU A 226 -8.09 -24.27 12.10
N GLU A 227 -8.83 -24.39 10.99
CA GLU A 227 -8.31 -24.39 9.63
C GLU A 227 -8.13 -22.97 9.05
N THR A 228 -8.82 -21.96 9.61
CA THR A 228 -8.84 -20.61 9.04
C THR A 228 -7.62 -19.81 9.50
N ARG A 229 -7.00 -19.09 8.55
CA ARG A 229 -5.87 -18.21 8.81
C ARG A 229 -6.19 -16.78 8.40
N TYR A 230 -5.76 -15.86 9.23
CA TYR A 230 -5.97 -14.42 9.09
C TYR A 230 -4.63 -13.69 9.07
N ILE A 231 -4.59 -12.51 8.51
CA ILE A 231 -3.42 -11.65 8.61
C ILE A 231 -3.17 -11.31 10.09
N LYS A 232 -1.94 -11.51 10.54
CA LYS A 232 -1.48 -11.21 11.88
C LYS A 232 -0.20 -10.39 11.82
N MET A 233 0.00 -9.57 12.84
CA MET A 233 1.15 -8.69 12.91
C MET A 233 1.72 -8.66 14.33
N LYS A 234 3.04 -8.80 14.46
CA LYS A 234 3.75 -8.49 15.69
C LYS A 234 4.00 -6.98 15.76
N GLY A 235 2.94 -6.21 16.00
CA GLY A 235 2.92 -4.76 15.78
C GLY A 235 4.09 -3.99 16.42
N ARG A 236 4.48 -4.34 17.65
CA ARG A 236 5.63 -3.73 18.32
C ARG A 236 6.95 -4.01 17.58
N LYS A 237 7.15 -5.24 17.09
CA LYS A 237 8.35 -5.64 16.35
C LYS A 237 8.43 -4.94 14.99
N VAL A 238 7.30 -4.84 14.30
CA VAL A 238 7.19 -4.08 13.05
C VAL A 238 7.54 -2.61 13.29
N TYR A 239 7.01 -2.00 14.33
CA TYR A 239 7.30 -0.61 14.69
C TYR A 239 8.80 -0.40 14.97
N GLU A 240 9.39 -1.21 15.86
CA GLU A 240 10.82 -1.11 16.23
C GLU A 240 11.73 -1.30 15.01
N TYR A 241 11.41 -2.25 14.14
CA TYR A 241 12.12 -2.51 12.89
C TYR A 241 12.02 -1.30 11.93
N ALA A 242 10.82 -0.79 11.70
CA ALA A 242 10.56 0.26 10.74
C ALA A 242 11.23 1.58 11.16
N ILE A 243 11.10 2.00 12.42
CA ILE A 243 11.76 3.21 12.95
C ILE A 243 13.29 3.15 12.80
N LYS A 244 13.86 1.96 12.91
CA LYS A 244 15.32 1.77 12.77
C LYS A 244 15.77 1.83 11.31
N ASN A 245 15.07 1.16 10.40
CA ASN A 245 15.58 0.84 9.07
C ASN A 245 15.07 1.78 7.97
N VAL A 246 13.81 2.23 8.04
CA VAL A 246 13.21 3.06 6.99
C VAL A 246 13.96 4.39 6.79
N PRO A 247 14.30 5.17 7.84
CA PRO A 247 15.05 6.41 7.65
C PRO A 247 16.42 6.22 6.99
N ILE A 248 17.08 5.08 7.24
CA ILE A 248 18.37 4.73 6.65
C ILE A 248 18.20 4.47 5.15
N ALA A 249 17.20 3.67 4.77
CA ALA A 249 16.91 3.40 3.36
C ALA A 249 16.49 4.66 2.60
N MET A 250 15.70 5.55 3.24
CA MET A 250 15.33 6.84 2.67
C MET A 250 16.57 7.71 2.42
N LYS A 251 17.46 7.83 3.41
CA LYS A 251 18.70 8.59 3.28
C LYS A 251 19.56 8.04 2.14
N GLU A 252 19.73 6.73 2.07
CA GLU A 252 20.48 6.07 1.00
C GLU A 252 19.92 6.41 -0.39
N CYS A 253 18.58 6.40 -0.54
CA CYS A 253 17.92 6.74 -1.79
C CYS A 253 18.15 8.21 -2.19
N ILE A 254 18.03 9.14 -1.25
CA ILE A 254 18.25 10.57 -1.47
C ILE A 254 19.71 10.83 -1.87
N GLU A 255 20.67 10.20 -1.19
CA GLU A 255 22.10 10.32 -1.52
C GLU A 255 22.43 9.74 -2.90
N LYS A 256 21.85 8.58 -3.28
CA LYS A 256 21.98 8.02 -4.64
C LYS A 256 21.41 8.93 -5.71
N ALA A 257 20.32 9.64 -5.39
CA ALA A 257 19.71 10.60 -6.29
C ALA A 257 20.53 11.90 -6.44
N GLY A 258 21.50 12.16 -5.56
CA GLY A 258 22.28 13.39 -5.55
C GLY A 258 21.48 14.64 -5.17
N VAL A 259 20.38 14.46 -4.44
CA VAL A 259 19.44 15.54 -4.04
C VAL A 259 19.75 15.99 -2.61
N ASP A 260 19.74 17.30 -2.36
CA ASP A 260 19.78 17.82 -0.98
C ASP A 260 18.43 17.61 -0.27
N ILE A 261 18.46 17.19 0.98
CA ILE A 261 17.25 17.01 1.80
C ILE A 261 16.37 18.26 1.83
N LYS A 262 16.95 19.46 1.69
CA LYS A 262 16.25 20.76 1.66
C LYS A 262 15.43 20.96 0.39
N ASP A 263 15.77 20.27 -0.68
CA ASP A 263 15.08 20.36 -1.97
C ASP A 263 13.90 19.41 -2.08
N ILE A 264 13.76 18.47 -1.13
CA ILE A 264 12.62 17.56 -1.06
C ILE A 264 11.35 18.37 -0.76
N LYS A 265 10.34 18.22 -1.60
CA LYS A 265 9.05 18.91 -1.46
C LYS A 265 8.03 18.09 -0.70
N LYS A 266 7.99 16.75 -0.92
CA LYS A 266 7.03 15.83 -0.29
C LYS A 266 7.65 14.47 -0.08
N PHE A 267 7.30 13.83 1.04
CA PHE A 267 7.52 12.42 1.30
C PHE A 267 6.20 11.68 1.26
N PHE A 268 6.02 10.78 0.31
CA PHE A 268 4.90 9.87 0.25
C PHE A 268 5.27 8.58 0.96
N LEU A 269 4.77 8.40 2.17
CA LEU A 269 5.05 7.22 2.97
C LEU A 269 3.87 6.23 2.92
N HIS A 270 4.18 4.95 3.13
CA HIS A 270 3.16 3.99 3.49
C HIS A 270 2.60 4.35 4.87
N GLN A 271 1.29 4.39 5.02
CA GLN A 271 0.62 4.86 6.22
C GLN A 271 -0.05 3.70 6.97
N ALA A 272 0.62 3.21 8.00
CA ALA A 272 0.09 2.21 8.92
C ALA A 272 -0.15 2.78 10.32
N ASN A 273 0.57 3.85 10.67
CA ASN A 273 0.51 4.50 11.98
C ASN A 273 1.10 5.90 11.87
N GLU A 274 0.29 6.94 12.15
CA GLU A 274 0.70 8.34 12.03
C GLU A 274 1.96 8.67 12.84
N LYS A 275 2.03 8.22 14.10
CA LYS A 275 3.19 8.50 14.96
C LYS A 275 4.47 7.82 14.45
N MET A 276 4.32 6.68 13.81
CA MET A 276 5.45 5.98 13.18
C MET A 276 5.96 6.77 11.98
N ASP A 277 5.07 7.25 11.12
CA ASP A 277 5.42 8.03 9.94
C ASP A 277 6.09 9.35 10.31
N GLU A 278 5.57 10.05 11.31
CA GLU A 278 6.24 11.21 11.92
C GLU A 278 7.64 10.86 12.45
N GLY A 279 7.75 9.69 13.09
CA GLY A 279 9.01 9.18 13.61
C GLY A 279 10.04 8.96 12.52
N PHE A 280 9.64 8.43 11.35
CA PHE A 280 10.53 8.26 10.19
C PHE A 280 11.11 9.58 9.72
N ILE A 281 10.26 10.58 9.53
CA ILE A 281 10.69 11.89 9.04
C ILE A 281 11.61 12.58 10.06
N LYS A 282 11.25 12.56 11.34
CA LYS A 282 12.09 13.11 12.42
C LYS A 282 13.47 12.42 12.47
N ALA A 283 13.49 11.09 12.35
CA ALA A 283 14.74 10.31 12.34
C ALA A 283 15.57 10.60 11.07
N LEU A 284 14.93 10.70 9.91
CA LEU A 284 15.59 11.06 8.65
C LEU A 284 16.29 12.43 8.74
N TYR A 285 15.58 13.46 9.17
CA TYR A 285 16.17 14.81 9.32
C TYR A 285 17.30 14.83 10.34
N LYS A 286 17.21 14.05 11.42
CA LYS A 286 18.30 13.87 12.39
C LYS A 286 19.55 13.25 11.75
N LEU A 287 19.40 12.31 10.79
CA LEU A 287 20.53 11.73 10.03
C LEU A 287 21.23 12.77 9.15
N TYR A 288 20.57 13.87 8.81
CA TYR A 288 21.14 15.03 8.11
C TYR A 288 21.60 16.14 9.06
N GLY A 289 21.63 15.90 10.37
CA GLY A 289 22.16 16.83 11.38
C GLY A 289 21.18 17.96 11.76
N THR A 290 19.92 17.89 11.35
CA THR A 290 18.90 18.88 11.72
C THR A 290 17.71 18.23 12.45
N ARG A 291 16.99 19.04 13.23
CA ARG A 291 15.72 18.65 13.86
C ARG A 291 14.53 19.41 13.31
N GLU A 292 14.78 20.34 12.42
CA GLU A 292 13.75 21.16 11.78
C GLU A 292 13.15 20.39 10.61
N VAL A 293 11.92 19.94 10.77
CA VAL A 293 11.13 19.28 9.75
C VAL A 293 10.20 20.32 9.12
N PRO A 294 10.24 20.52 7.79
CA PRO A 294 9.35 21.45 7.14
C PRO A 294 7.87 21.08 7.35
N ALA A 295 7.03 22.11 7.55
CA ALA A 295 5.60 21.90 7.64
C ALA A 295 5.05 21.32 6.31
N HIS A 296 4.04 20.46 6.42
CA HIS A 296 3.34 19.86 5.27
C HIS A 296 4.23 19.04 4.31
N ILE A 297 5.42 18.63 4.74
CA ILE A 297 6.31 17.82 3.90
C ILE A 297 5.81 16.38 3.69
N MET A 298 4.99 15.90 4.60
CA MET A 298 4.40 14.55 4.58
C MET A 298 2.87 14.67 4.52
N PRO A 299 2.25 14.49 3.35
CA PRO A 299 0.80 14.41 3.25
C PRO A 299 0.29 13.16 3.99
N MET A 300 -0.89 13.27 4.62
CA MET A 300 -1.45 12.26 5.50
C MET A 300 -2.92 12.02 5.20
N SER A 301 -3.29 10.78 4.86
CA SER A 301 -4.67 10.36 4.60
C SER A 301 -5.16 9.26 5.55
N ILE A 302 -4.30 8.81 6.46
CA ILE A 302 -4.55 7.66 7.34
C ILE A 302 -5.80 7.83 8.21
N HIS A 303 -6.11 9.05 8.61
CA HIS A 303 -7.27 9.35 9.47
C HIS A 303 -8.59 8.89 8.85
N GLU A 304 -8.71 9.04 7.53
CA GLU A 304 -9.92 8.76 6.76
C GLU A 304 -9.86 7.45 5.98
N LEU A 305 -8.66 7.02 5.56
CA LEU A 305 -8.51 5.90 4.65
C LEU A 305 -7.97 4.63 5.32
N GLY A 306 -7.40 4.74 6.53
CA GLY A 306 -6.74 3.60 7.17
C GLY A 306 -5.53 3.10 6.37
N ASN A 307 -5.18 1.84 6.56
CA ASN A 307 -4.06 1.18 5.89
C ASN A 307 -4.54 0.20 4.82
N SER A 308 -4.47 0.60 3.57
CA SER A 308 -4.74 -0.25 2.40
C SER A 308 -3.49 -0.91 1.82
N SER A 309 -2.43 -1.09 2.64
CA SER A 309 -1.18 -1.76 2.26
C SER A 309 -0.56 -1.19 0.97
N VAL A 310 -0.43 -2.00 -0.07
CA VAL A 310 0.18 -1.61 -1.37
C VAL A 310 -0.56 -0.48 -2.08
N ALA A 311 -1.82 -0.25 -1.77
CA ALA A 311 -2.62 0.82 -2.37
C ALA A 311 -2.42 2.18 -1.69
N THR A 312 -1.82 2.23 -0.50
CA THR A 312 -1.71 3.48 0.29
C THR A 312 -0.93 4.56 -0.46
N ILE A 313 0.30 4.27 -0.91
CA ILE A 313 1.16 5.27 -1.56
C ILE A 313 0.59 5.73 -2.89
N PRO A 314 0.19 4.85 -3.84
CA PRO A 314 -0.34 5.32 -5.11
C PRO A 314 -1.64 6.10 -4.96
N THR A 315 -2.52 5.74 -4.01
CA THR A 315 -3.73 6.52 -3.71
C THR A 315 -3.39 7.91 -3.18
N LEU A 316 -2.47 8.00 -2.21
CA LEU A 316 -2.03 9.27 -1.65
C LEU A 316 -1.36 10.16 -2.71
N TYR A 317 -0.52 9.57 -3.55
CA TYR A 317 0.16 10.25 -4.64
C TYR A 317 -0.84 10.84 -5.64
N ASP A 318 -1.82 10.03 -6.08
CA ASP A 318 -2.90 10.46 -6.96
C ASP A 318 -3.71 11.63 -6.36
N MET A 319 -4.09 11.51 -5.09
CA MET A 319 -4.83 12.55 -4.36
C MET A 319 -4.06 13.88 -4.32
N VAL A 320 -2.75 13.85 -4.06
CA VAL A 320 -1.92 15.06 -3.97
C VAL A 320 -1.73 15.71 -5.33
N ILE A 321 -1.47 14.93 -6.38
CA ILE A 321 -1.33 15.45 -7.76
C ILE A 321 -2.62 16.13 -8.22
N HIS A 322 -3.78 15.61 -7.81
CA HIS A 322 -5.07 16.20 -8.13
C HIS A 322 -5.54 17.27 -7.10
N GLY A 323 -4.63 17.76 -6.26
CA GLY A 323 -4.85 18.95 -5.43
C GLY A 323 -5.65 18.72 -4.15
N LYS A 324 -5.69 17.49 -3.64
CA LYS A 324 -6.48 17.18 -2.42
C LYS A 324 -5.71 17.45 -1.11
N TYR A 325 -4.37 17.59 -1.13
CA TYR A 325 -3.53 17.90 0.03
C TYR A 325 -2.43 18.92 -0.31
#